data_e0166e1602fa669847a4be26c1247c05
#
_entry.id   e0166e1602fa669847a4be26c1247c05
#
_cell.length_a   1.000
_cell.length_b   1.000
_cell.length_c   1.000
_cell.angle_alpha   90.00
_cell.angle_beta   90.00
_cell.angle_gamma   90.00
#
_symmetry.space_group_name_H-M   'P 1'
#
loop_
_entity.id
_entity.type
_entity.pdbx_description
1 polymer ?
#
loop_
_entity_poly.entity_id
_entity_poly.type
_entity_poly.pdbx_seq_one_letter_code
_entity_poly.pdbx_strand_id
1 'polypeptide(L)' 'MTTPRPGSRAEQRRRTEARILDAATQVFFSAGYDRTTIRAVASAAGVDAGLVMHYFGSKQELYRRVIDAAPVP' A
#
# COMPACT_ATOMS: atom_id res chain seq x y z
N MET A 1 5.14 8.05 26.98
CA MET A 1 4.94 7.69 25.56
C MET A 1 3.46 7.62 25.27
N THR A 2 2.98 8.38 24.32
CA THR A 2 1.56 8.48 24.05
C THR A 2 1.13 7.43 23.03
N THR A 3 0.22 6.55 23.40
CA THR A 3 -0.37 5.60 22.47
C THR A 3 -1.40 6.33 21.61
N PRO A 4 -1.37 6.19 20.27
CA PRO A 4 -2.37 6.83 19.43
C PRO A 4 -3.77 6.33 19.80
N ARG A 5 -4.74 7.24 19.80
CA ARG A 5 -6.12 6.87 20.04
C ARG A 5 -6.66 6.08 18.85
N PRO A 6 -7.52 5.07 19.09
CA PRO A 6 -8.22 4.42 17.99
C PRO A 6 -8.96 5.48 17.17
N GLY A 7 -8.80 5.46 15.85
CA GLY A 7 -9.43 6.43 14.97
C GLY A 7 -8.66 7.71 14.76
N SER A 8 -7.47 7.87 15.37
CA SER A 8 -6.63 9.04 15.10
C SER A 8 -6.16 9.04 13.65
N ARG A 9 -5.72 10.23 13.16
CA ARG A 9 -5.21 10.35 11.78
C ARG A 9 -4.03 9.43 11.53
N ALA A 10 -3.12 9.34 12.49
CA ALA A 10 -1.96 8.46 12.38
C ALA A 10 -2.38 6.99 12.31
N GLU A 11 -3.36 6.61 13.11
CA GLU A 11 -3.91 5.26 13.11
C GLU A 11 -4.58 4.93 11.78
N GLN A 12 -5.42 5.85 11.28
CA GLN A 12 -6.11 5.67 10.00
C GLN A 12 -5.13 5.59 8.85
N ARG A 13 -4.09 6.41 8.88
CA ARG A 13 -3.05 6.39 7.85
C ARG A 13 -2.34 5.04 7.82
N ARG A 14 -1.98 4.51 8.98
CA ARG A 14 -1.33 3.20 9.05
C ARG A 14 -2.22 2.08 8.52
N ARG A 15 -3.50 2.12 8.84
CA ARG A 15 -4.46 1.14 8.33
C ARG A 15 -4.59 1.23 6.82
N THR A 16 -4.67 2.44 6.30
CA THR A 16 -4.79 2.66 4.86
C THR A 16 -3.52 2.19 4.14
N GLU A 17 -2.36 2.53 4.67
CA GLU A 17 -1.09 2.08 4.10
C GLU A 17 -1.01 0.55 4.11
N ALA A 18 -1.42 -0.08 5.20
CA ALA A 18 -1.39 -1.54 5.30
C ALA A 18 -2.33 -2.18 4.27
N ARG A 19 -3.51 -1.61 4.07
CA ARG A 19 -4.46 -2.10 3.05
C ARG A 19 -3.88 -1.97 1.65
N ILE A 20 -3.24 -0.86 1.37
CA ILE A 20 -2.62 -0.63 0.07
C ILE A 20 -1.47 -1.60 -0.16
N LEU A 21 -0.63 -1.81 0.86
CA LEU A 21 0.49 -2.75 0.76
C LEU A 21 0.01 -4.19 0.56
N ASP A 22 -1.03 -4.59 1.26
CA ASP A 22 -1.65 -5.91 1.08
C ASP A 22 -2.16 -6.09 -0.34
N ALA A 23 -2.91 -5.12 -0.83
CA ALA A 23 -3.45 -5.14 -2.19
C ALA A 23 -2.34 -5.13 -3.22
N ALA A 24 -1.32 -4.29 -3.01
CA ALA A 24 -0.18 -4.21 -3.91
C ALA A 24 0.56 -5.54 -3.99
N THR A 25 0.77 -6.19 -2.85
CA THR A 25 1.42 -7.50 -2.80
C THR A 25 0.67 -8.49 -3.68
N GLN A 26 -0.64 -8.56 -3.54
CA GLN A 26 -1.46 -9.48 -4.33
C GLN A 26 -1.41 -9.16 -5.81
N VAL A 27 -1.51 -7.89 -6.18
CA VAL A 27 -1.51 -7.48 -7.59
C VAL A 27 -0.14 -7.71 -8.22
N PHE A 28 0.94 -7.37 -7.52
CA PHE A 28 2.28 -7.61 -8.03
C PHE A 28 2.55 -9.10 -8.23
N PHE A 29 2.10 -9.94 -7.31
CA PHE A 29 2.27 -11.38 -7.46
C PHE A 29 1.45 -11.96 -8.60
N SER A 30 0.23 -11.45 -8.80
CA SER A 30 -0.66 -11.97 -9.84
C SER A 30 -0.28 -11.49 -11.24
N ALA A 31 0.01 -10.21 -11.39
CA ALA A 31 0.22 -9.59 -12.69
C ALA A 31 1.68 -9.35 -13.05
N GLY A 32 2.56 -9.33 -12.05
CA GLY A 32 3.95 -8.94 -12.23
C GLY A 32 4.12 -7.43 -12.18
N TYR A 33 5.35 -6.98 -12.04
CA TYR A 33 5.64 -5.57 -11.87
C TYR A 33 5.17 -4.74 -13.08
N ASP A 34 5.51 -5.19 -14.28
CA ASP A 34 5.25 -4.41 -15.51
C ASP A 34 3.76 -4.20 -15.75
N ARG A 35 2.94 -5.19 -15.42
CA ARG A 35 1.50 -5.11 -15.64
C ARG A 35 0.73 -4.50 -14.49
N THR A 36 1.36 -4.36 -13.34
CA THR A 36 0.73 -3.72 -12.18
C THR A 36 0.68 -2.22 -12.40
N THR A 37 -0.49 -1.63 -12.17
CA THR A 37 -0.69 -0.20 -12.24
C THR A 37 -1.13 0.31 -10.87
N ILE A 38 -0.89 1.60 -10.61
CA ILE A 38 -1.38 2.25 -9.39
C ILE A 38 -2.90 2.15 -9.31
N ARG A 39 -3.59 2.28 -10.44
CA ARG A 39 -5.06 2.15 -10.48
C ARG A 39 -5.53 0.77 -10.06
N ALA A 40 -4.84 -0.28 -10.52
CA ALA A 40 -5.19 -1.63 -10.16
C ALA A 40 -5.00 -1.87 -8.65
N VAL A 41 -3.91 -1.37 -8.10
CA VAL A 41 -3.65 -1.47 -6.65
C VAL A 41 -4.72 -0.70 -5.88
N ALA A 42 -5.02 0.51 -6.29
CA ALA A 42 -6.03 1.35 -5.63
C ALA A 42 -7.41 0.67 -5.65
N SER A 43 -7.77 0.11 -6.79
CA SER A 43 -9.03 -0.62 -6.93
C SER A 43 -9.09 -1.82 -5.99
N ALA A 44 -8.03 -2.60 -5.93
CA ALA A 44 -7.95 -3.76 -5.06
C ALA A 44 -7.99 -3.36 -3.58
N ALA A 45 -7.41 -2.22 -3.23
CA ALA A 45 -7.40 -1.71 -1.86
C ALA A 45 -8.69 -0.98 -1.48
N GLY A 46 -9.52 -0.62 -2.45
CA GLY A 46 -10.74 0.15 -2.22
C GLY A 46 -10.47 1.61 -1.90
N VAL A 47 -9.44 2.20 -2.51
CA VAL A 47 -9.06 3.59 -2.30
C VAL A 47 -8.82 4.28 -3.63
N ASP A 48 -8.70 5.60 -3.61
CA ASP A 48 -8.36 6.38 -4.80
C ASP A 48 -6.90 6.18 -5.19
N ALA A 49 -6.64 6.16 -6.50
CA ALA A 49 -5.28 6.10 -7.02
C ALA A 49 -4.44 7.28 -6.54
N GLY A 50 -5.05 8.46 -6.42
CA GLY A 50 -4.37 9.64 -5.88
C GLY A 50 -3.88 9.44 -4.47
N LEU A 51 -4.62 8.71 -3.66
CA LEU A 51 -4.22 8.42 -2.29
C LEU A 51 -2.99 7.49 -2.25
N VAL A 52 -2.98 6.49 -3.13
CA VAL A 52 -1.83 5.60 -3.25
C VAL A 52 -0.58 6.40 -3.62
N MET A 53 -0.69 7.28 -4.60
CA MET A 53 0.42 8.14 -5.01
C MET A 53 0.84 9.10 -3.91
N HIS A 54 -0.12 9.60 -3.14
CA HIS A 54 0.17 10.52 -2.04
C HIS A 54 1.03 9.83 -0.97
N TYR A 55 0.73 8.58 -0.66
CA TYR A 55 1.43 7.87 0.41
C TYR A 55 2.76 7.26 -0.06
N PHE A 56 2.84 6.81 -1.30
CA PHE A 56 4.01 6.04 -1.77
C PHE A 56 4.81 6.74 -2.85
N GLY A 57 4.20 7.62 -3.62
CA GLY A 57 4.89 8.46 -4.58
C GLY A 57 4.99 7.88 -5.98
N SER A 58 5.21 6.57 -6.12
CA SER A 58 5.33 5.93 -7.43
C SER A 58 5.10 4.43 -7.29
N LYS A 59 4.89 3.76 -8.44
CA LYS A 59 4.80 2.31 -8.48
C LYS A 59 6.10 1.67 -7.98
N GLN A 60 7.22 2.24 -8.36
CA GLN A 60 8.54 1.74 -7.96
C GLN A 60 8.71 1.80 -6.43
N GLU A 61 8.34 2.92 -5.82
CA GLU A 61 8.42 3.07 -4.36
C GLU A 61 7.44 2.13 -3.66
N LEU A 62 6.24 1.98 -4.23
CA LEU A 62 5.26 1.05 -3.70
C LEU A 62 5.81 -0.38 -3.71
N TYR A 63 6.40 -0.79 -4.83
CA TYR A 63 6.99 -2.12 -4.96
C TYR A 63 8.10 -2.33 -3.94
N ARG A 64 8.93 -1.32 -3.74
CA ARG A 64 10.01 -1.35 -2.77
C ARG A 64 9.48 -1.59 -1.36
N ARG A 65 8.39 -0.90 -1.00
CA ARG A 65 7.74 -1.08 0.30
C ARG A 65 7.16 -2.48 0.45
N VAL A 66 6.61 -3.04 -0.62
CA VAL A 66 6.11 -4.42 -0.62
C VAL A 66 7.25 -5.40 -0.35
N ILE A 67 8.38 -5.22 -1.02
CA ILE A 67 9.54 -6.10 -0.83
C ILE A 67 10.08 -5.98 0.59
N ASP A 68 10.17 -4.77 1.12
CA ASP A 68 10.69 -4.53 2.48
C ASP A 68 9.78 -5.14 3.55
N ALA A 69 8.48 -5.18 3.29
CA ALA A 69 7.50 -5.74 4.22
C ALA A 69 7.33 -7.25 4.08
N ALA A 70 7.89 -7.86 3.03
CA ALA A 70 7.76 -9.29 2.80
C ALA A 70 8.46 -10.08 3.91
N PRO A 71 7.85 -11.18 4.37
CA PRO A 71 8.51 -12.00 5.39
C PRO A 71 9.81 -12.61 4.84
N VAL A 72 10.83 -12.59 5.67
CA VAL A 72 12.11 -13.21 5.32
C VAL A 72 11.98 -14.71 5.54
N PRO A 73 12.27 -15.55 4.54
CA PRO A 73 12.20 -17.00 4.70
C PRO A 73 13.19 -17.54 5.73
#